data_f2f8ac53cf526d068c1bdf2c21d24e1d
#
_entry.id   f2f8ac53cf526d068c1bdf2c21d24e1d
#
_cell.length_a   1.000
_cell.length_b   1.000
_cell.length_c   1.000
_cell.angle_alpha   90.00
_cell.angle_beta   90.00
_cell.angle_gamma   90.00
#
_symmetry.space_group_name_H-M   'P 1'
#
loop_
_entity.id
_entity.type
_entity.pdbx_description
1 polymer ?
#
loop_
_entity_poly.entity_id
_entity_poly.type
_entity_poly.pdbx_seq_one_letter_code
_entity_poly.pdbx_strand_id
1 'polypeptide(L)'
;TIDAHRSPHQQYFANRSFIAKQVGNVRDVGITLGYTLPTDLPITIEGGLYNGSGLTNQKEWHKEVNYSAKAQFLFTKGLNLTLSIQSIQPEEIRVQSYDIGAYYESDRFHIEAEYLYKQYSDNAFKDVQAVNTFINYDLPLRKVFNKMSFLLRYDMMTDQSVAKTTDEETGALVTTDYKRQRLTGGITFSLSKAFRTDLRLNYEKYFYANSSIAKESEQDKIVLELMVRF
;
A
#
# COMPACT_ATOMS: atom_id res chain seq x y z
N THR A 1 5.28 4.22 0.60
CA THR A 1 4.42 3.40 -0.28
C THR A 1 3.46 4.30 -1.06
N ILE A 2 3.16 3.92 -2.30
CA ILE A 2 2.27 4.70 -3.19
C ILE A 2 0.81 4.47 -2.80
N ASP A 3 0.38 3.20 -2.70
CA ASP A 3 -1.02 2.84 -2.44
C ASP A 3 -1.51 3.25 -1.05
N ALA A 4 -0.65 3.20 -0.04
CA ALA A 4 -1.02 3.56 1.33
C ALA A 4 -1.38 5.04 1.50
N HIS A 5 -0.81 5.93 0.69
CA HIS A 5 -1.09 7.37 0.72
C HIS A 5 -2.32 7.79 -0.09
N ARG A 6 -2.89 6.89 -0.89
CA ARG A 6 -4.12 7.20 -1.61
C ARG A 6 -5.29 7.31 -0.66
N SER A 7 -6.03 8.40 -0.77
CA SER A 7 -7.32 8.53 -0.09
C SER A 7 -8.34 7.55 -0.72
N PRO A 8 -9.40 7.16 0.00
CA PRO A 8 -10.38 6.18 -0.50
C PRO A 8 -10.93 6.50 -1.90
N HIS A 9 -11.13 7.80 -2.21
CA HIS A 9 -11.63 8.23 -3.50
C HIS A 9 -10.59 8.23 -4.65
N GLN A 10 -9.31 8.06 -4.32
CA GLN A 10 -8.21 7.92 -5.29
C GLN A 10 -7.83 6.45 -5.52
N GLN A 11 -8.41 5.53 -4.75
CA GLN A 11 -8.17 4.11 -4.92
C GLN A 11 -8.83 3.60 -6.20
N TYR A 12 -8.11 2.76 -6.91
CA TYR A 12 -8.60 2.10 -8.12
C TYR A 12 -9.50 0.91 -7.79
N PHE A 13 -9.19 0.19 -6.72
CA PHE A 13 -9.87 -1.04 -6.29
C PHE A 13 -10.67 -0.81 -5.01
N ALA A 14 -11.70 -1.62 -4.79
CA ALA A 14 -12.51 -1.58 -3.57
C ALA A 14 -11.69 -1.95 -2.32
N ASN A 15 -10.77 -2.90 -2.42
CA ASN A 15 -9.88 -3.28 -1.34
C ASN A 15 -8.45 -2.75 -1.57
N ARG A 16 -7.78 -2.37 -0.50
CA ARG A 16 -6.37 -1.95 -0.52
C ARG A 16 -5.44 -3.11 -0.86
N SER A 17 -4.23 -2.79 -1.34
CA SER A 17 -3.15 -3.75 -1.54
C SER A 17 -2.66 -4.36 -0.22
N PHE A 18 -1.93 -5.46 -0.28
CA PHE A 18 -1.27 -6.02 0.90
C PHE A 18 -0.20 -5.07 1.45
N ILE A 19 0.51 -4.34 0.60
CA ILE A 19 1.48 -3.32 1.02
C ILE A 19 0.81 -2.26 1.88
N ALA A 20 -0.31 -1.71 1.43
CA ALA A 20 -1.04 -0.69 2.17
C ALA A 20 -1.53 -1.17 3.55
N LYS A 21 -1.83 -2.47 3.68
CA LYS A 21 -2.18 -3.09 4.98
C LYS A 21 -0.96 -3.23 5.90
N GLN A 22 0.26 -3.38 5.36
CA GLN A 22 1.49 -3.56 6.14
C GLN A 22 2.06 -2.26 6.73
N VAL A 23 1.80 -1.14 6.08
CA VAL A 23 2.33 0.16 6.52
C VAL A 23 1.62 0.68 7.77
N GLY A 24 0.43 0.19 8.07
CA GLY A 24 -0.35 0.59 9.25
C GLY A 24 -0.87 2.03 9.13
N ASN A 25 -0.82 2.79 10.23
CA ASN A 25 -1.20 4.20 10.23
C ASN A 25 -0.17 5.03 9.47
N VAL A 26 -0.58 5.59 8.34
CA VAL A 26 0.25 6.50 7.50
C VAL A 26 0.27 7.94 8.03
N ARG A 27 -0.44 8.22 9.12
CA ARG A 27 -0.55 9.55 9.72
C ARG A 27 0.06 9.54 11.11
N ASP A 28 0.91 10.51 11.37
CA ASP A 28 1.59 10.69 12.66
C ASP A 28 1.84 12.15 12.93
N VAL A 29 2.18 12.49 14.17
CA VAL A 29 2.57 13.84 14.58
C VAL A 29 4.07 13.97 14.42
N GLY A 30 4.52 15.01 13.71
CA GLY A 30 5.94 15.18 13.44
C GLY A 30 6.23 16.42 12.60
N ILE A 31 7.48 16.51 12.17
CA ILE A 31 7.99 17.57 11.28
C ILE A 31 8.53 16.92 10.03
N THR A 32 8.08 17.40 8.87
CA THR A 32 8.58 16.97 7.57
C THR A 32 9.16 18.17 6.84
N LEU A 33 10.34 17.97 6.24
CA LEU A 33 10.97 18.92 5.33
C LEU A 33 11.05 18.29 3.95
N GLY A 34 10.70 19.05 2.93
CA GLY A 34 10.77 18.61 1.54
C GLY A 34 11.45 19.65 0.68
N TYR A 35 12.20 19.18 -0.31
CA TYR A 35 12.85 20.03 -1.29
C TYR A 35 12.82 19.38 -2.67
N THR A 36 12.47 20.16 -3.68
CA THR A 36 12.53 19.72 -5.08
C THR A 36 13.75 20.33 -5.74
N LEU A 37 14.66 19.46 -6.19
CA LEU A 37 15.85 19.84 -6.94
C LEU A 37 15.42 20.29 -8.35
N PRO A 38 15.73 21.53 -8.75
CA PRO A 38 15.36 22.07 -10.06
C PRO A 38 16.38 21.63 -11.13
N THR A 39 16.45 20.33 -11.36
CA THR A 39 17.33 19.72 -12.38
C THR A 39 16.54 19.32 -13.60
N ASP A 40 17.21 18.95 -14.71
CA ASP A 40 16.55 18.44 -15.92
C ASP A 40 15.66 17.23 -15.62
N LEU A 41 16.07 16.41 -14.65
CA LEU A 41 15.24 15.40 -14.02
C LEU A 41 14.78 15.94 -12.64
N PRO A 42 13.53 16.40 -12.50
CA PRO A 42 13.05 16.87 -11.21
C PRO A 42 13.08 15.76 -10.16
N ILE A 43 13.76 16.03 -9.05
CA ILE A 43 13.88 15.10 -7.92
C ILE A 43 13.30 15.78 -6.69
N THR A 44 12.28 15.17 -6.07
CA THR A 44 11.75 15.63 -4.79
C THR A 44 12.28 14.73 -3.69
N ILE A 45 12.92 15.34 -2.68
CA ILE A 45 13.41 14.66 -1.48
C ILE A 45 12.59 15.16 -0.30
N GLU A 46 12.08 14.26 0.50
CA GLU A 46 11.35 14.57 1.73
C GLU A 46 11.96 13.74 2.87
N GLY A 47 12.07 14.35 4.05
CA GLY A 47 12.50 13.67 5.27
C GLY A 47 11.76 14.24 6.47
N GLY A 48 11.48 13.40 7.45
CA GLY A 48 10.74 13.81 8.63
C GLY A 48 11.07 13.00 9.88
N LEU A 49 10.81 13.64 11.02
CA LEU A 49 10.87 13.05 12.36
C LEU A 49 9.46 13.01 12.94
N TYR A 50 9.11 11.90 13.58
CA TYR A 50 7.74 11.63 14.01
C TYR A 50 7.71 11.04 15.41
N ASN A 51 6.57 11.16 16.07
CA ASN A 51 6.35 10.59 17.39
C ASN A 51 6.22 9.04 17.37
N GLY A 52 5.68 8.46 16.29
CA GLY A 52 5.48 7.00 16.16
C GLY A 52 4.18 6.48 16.77
N SER A 53 3.40 7.32 17.46
CA SER A 53 2.14 6.91 18.10
C SER A 53 0.92 6.94 17.16
N GLY A 54 1.05 7.49 15.96
CA GLY A 54 -0.06 7.77 15.06
C GLY A 54 -0.95 8.92 15.56
N LEU A 55 -2.11 9.12 14.91
CA LEU A 55 -3.04 10.20 15.30
C LEU A 55 -3.94 9.85 16.48
N THR A 56 -4.10 8.58 16.79
CA THR A 56 -5.07 8.12 17.80
C THR A 56 -4.54 8.20 19.22
N ASN A 57 -3.24 8.20 19.42
CA ASN A 57 -2.60 8.19 20.74
C ASN A 57 -1.62 9.36 20.93
N GLN A 58 -2.05 10.58 20.59
CA GLN A 58 -1.22 11.79 20.64
C GLN A 58 -0.79 12.22 22.05
N LYS A 59 -1.38 11.66 23.08
CA LYS A 59 -1.05 11.97 24.49
C LYS A 59 0.24 11.28 24.94
N GLU A 60 0.66 10.25 24.25
CA GLU A 60 1.86 9.49 24.57
C GLU A 60 3.00 9.90 23.64
N TRP A 61 4.02 10.52 24.21
CA TRP A 61 5.25 10.84 23.51
C TRP A 61 6.24 9.69 23.69
N HIS A 62 6.63 9.10 22.57
CA HIS A 62 7.67 8.07 22.59
C HIS A 62 9.04 8.72 22.73
N LYS A 63 9.91 8.09 23.54
CA LYS A 63 11.29 8.57 23.75
C LYS A 63 12.19 8.32 22.53
N GLU A 64 11.79 7.36 21.72
CA GLU A 64 12.58 6.92 20.57
C GLU A 64 12.32 7.79 19.35
N VAL A 65 13.40 8.12 18.65
CA VAL A 65 13.30 8.90 17.41
C VAL A 65 12.78 8.00 16.29
N ASN A 66 11.66 8.41 15.70
CA ASN A 66 11.06 7.80 14.52
C ASN A 66 11.27 8.72 13.33
N TYR A 67 11.68 8.15 12.19
CA TYR A 67 11.97 8.93 11.00
C TYR A 67 11.51 8.23 9.71
N SER A 68 11.29 9.03 8.69
CA SER A 68 11.14 8.56 7.33
C SER A 68 11.85 9.47 6.34
N ALA A 69 12.26 8.92 5.22
CA ALA A 69 12.77 9.68 4.09
C ALA A 69 12.22 9.10 2.78
N LYS A 70 12.01 9.97 1.79
CA LYS A 70 11.50 9.61 0.47
C LYS A 70 12.25 10.42 -0.59
N ALA A 71 12.62 9.75 -1.69
CA ALA A 71 13.09 10.40 -2.91
C ALA A 71 12.17 10.00 -4.06
N GLN A 72 11.72 10.99 -4.81
CA GLN A 72 10.82 10.81 -5.95
C GLN A 72 11.46 11.41 -7.20
N PHE A 73 11.53 10.61 -8.26
CA PHE A 73 12.15 10.95 -9.54
C PHE A 73 11.08 11.06 -10.62
N LEU A 74 10.97 12.19 -11.25
CA LEU A 74 10.00 12.50 -12.31
C LEU A 74 10.67 12.42 -13.68
N PHE A 75 10.81 11.20 -14.25
CA PHE A 75 11.61 10.97 -15.45
C PHE A 75 11.05 11.63 -16.70
N THR A 76 9.74 11.50 -16.95
CA THR A 76 9.03 12.10 -18.08
C THR A 76 7.59 12.40 -17.67
N LYS A 77 6.82 12.98 -18.58
CA LYS A 77 5.38 13.12 -18.35
C LYS A 77 4.77 11.73 -18.08
N GLY A 78 4.32 11.53 -16.87
CA GLY A 78 3.62 10.33 -16.43
C GLY A 78 4.48 9.22 -15.82
N LEU A 79 5.82 9.20 -15.99
CA LEU A 79 6.68 8.19 -15.35
C LEU A 79 7.29 8.73 -14.06
N ASN A 80 7.08 7.99 -12.96
CA ASN A 80 7.53 8.34 -11.63
C ASN A 80 8.16 7.12 -10.96
N LEU A 81 9.30 7.33 -10.28
CA LEU A 81 9.94 6.34 -9.42
C LEU A 81 10.02 6.92 -8.01
N THR A 82 9.68 6.14 -7.01
CA THR A 82 9.74 6.52 -5.59
C THR A 82 10.57 5.50 -4.83
N LEU A 83 11.51 5.99 -4.03
CA LEU A 83 12.26 5.22 -3.05
C LEU A 83 11.92 5.78 -1.67
N SER A 84 11.63 4.92 -0.70
CA SER A 84 11.39 5.37 0.66
C SER A 84 11.96 4.43 1.71
N ILE A 85 12.35 5.02 2.84
CA ILE A 85 12.78 4.32 4.03
C ILE A 85 12.00 4.86 5.23
N GLN A 86 11.71 3.98 6.18
CA GLN A 86 11.08 4.35 7.43
C GLN A 86 11.66 3.53 8.57
N SER A 87 11.87 4.16 9.72
CA SER A 87 12.24 3.49 10.97
C SER A 87 11.34 4.02 12.08
N ILE A 88 10.50 3.16 12.62
CA ILE A 88 9.54 3.50 13.69
C ILE A 88 9.65 2.47 14.81
N GLN A 89 9.38 2.93 16.04
CA GLN A 89 9.31 2.10 17.23
C GLN A 89 8.02 2.43 17.98
N PRO A 90 6.88 1.88 17.55
CA PRO A 90 5.58 2.20 18.16
C PRO A 90 5.44 1.68 19.59
N GLU A 91 6.18 0.64 19.94
CA GLU A 91 6.24 0.04 21.27
C GLU A 91 7.71 -0.28 21.61
N GLU A 92 8.02 -1.53 21.89
CA GLU A 92 9.40 -1.95 22.23
C GLU A 92 10.22 -2.40 21.01
N ILE A 93 9.56 -2.78 19.92
CA ILE A 93 10.18 -3.38 18.74
C ILE A 93 10.31 -2.34 17.64
N ARG A 94 11.55 -2.04 17.25
CA ARG A 94 11.80 -1.16 16.10
C ARG A 94 11.49 -1.87 14.79
N VAL A 95 10.77 -1.17 13.94
CA VAL A 95 10.37 -1.62 12.60
C VAL A 95 11.07 -0.75 11.56
N GLN A 96 11.78 -1.39 10.64
CA GLN A 96 12.40 -0.74 9.48
C GLN A 96 11.67 -1.18 8.22
N SER A 97 11.32 -0.22 7.37
CA SER A 97 10.64 -0.47 6.11
C SER A 97 11.39 0.19 4.97
N TYR A 98 11.57 -0.54 3.89
CA TYR A 98 12.18 -0.09 2.64
C TYR A 98 11.19 -0.32 1.53
N ASP A 99 10.96 0.69 0.72
CA ASP A 99 9.95 0.65 -0.31
C ASP A 99 10.51 1.22 -1.62
N ILE A 100 10.23 0.53 -2.70
CA ILE A 100 10.48 1.00 -4.06
C ILE A 100 9.18 0.87 -4.84
N GLY A 101 8.75 1.96 -5.46
CA GLY A 101 7.54 2.00 -6.25
C GLY A 101 7.74 2.82 -7.52
N ALA A 102 7.09 2.41 -8.58
CA ALA A 102 7.06 3.14 -9.83
C ALA A 102 5.64 3.15 -10.39
N TYR A 103 5.27 4.24 -11.04
CA TYR A 103 4.06 4.27 -11.83
C TYR A 103 4.27 5.02 -13.15
N TYR A 104 3.50 4.62 -14.12
CA TYR A 104 3.35 5.33 -15.39
C TYR A 104 1.88 5.68 -15.60
N GLU A 105 1.61 6.94 -15.90
CA GLU A 105 0.28 7.45 -16.16
C GLU A 105 0.24 8.17 -17.51
N SER A 106 -0.77 7.85 -18.29
CA SER A 106 -1.13 8.51 -19.53
C SER A 106 -2.62 8.81 -19.57
N ASP A 107 -3.14 9.38 -20.64
CA ASP A 107 -4.56 9.73 -20.75
C ASP A 107 -5.51 8.55 -20.51
N ARG A 108 -5.10 7.33 -20.79
CA ARG A 108 -5.93 6.12 -20.70
C ARG A 108 -5.36 5.01 -19.85
N PHE A 109 -4.05 5.02 -19.61
CA PHE A 109 -3.37 3.96 -18.89
C PHE A 109 -2.78 4.47 -17.59
N HIS A 110 -2.96 3.69 -16.53
CA HIS A 110 -2.16 3.79 -15.34
C HIS A 110 -1.60 2.41 -15.01
N ILE A 111 -0.27 2.32 -14.93
CA ILE A 111 0.44 1.10 -14.56
C ILE A 111 1.26 1.42 -13.33
N GLU A 112 1.25 0.53 -12.34
CA GLU A 112 1.96 0.72 -11.09
C GLU A 112 2.57 -0.58 -10.62
N ALA A 113 3.76 -0.50 -10.05
CA ALA A 113 4.43 -1.59 -9.35
C ALA A 113 5.09 -1.04 -8.09
N GLU A 114 4.98 -1.78 -6.99
CA GLU A 114 5.52 -1.42 -5.69
C GLU A 114 6.03 -2.67 -4.98
N TYR A 115 7.18 -2.57 -4.34
CA TYR A 115 7.77 -3.59 -3.50
C TYR A 115 8.11 -3.02 -2.14
N LEU A 116 7.71 -3.70 -1.09
CA LEU A 116 7.99 -3.38 0.31
C LEU A 116 8.81 -4.50 0.95
N TYR A 117 9.87 -4.13 1.65
CA TYR A 117 10.61 -4.98 2.57
C TYR A 117 10.55 -4.39 3.98
N LYS A 118 10.13 -5.19 4.96
CA LYS A 118 9.92 -4.80 6.34
C LYS A 118 10.67 -5.73 7.27
N GLN A 119 11.53 -5.16 8.10
CA GLN A 119 12.36 -5.85 9.10
C GLN A 119 11.97 -5.44 10.52
N TYR A 120 12.27 -6.31 11.46
CA TYR A 120 12.03 -6.07 12.88
C TYR A 120 13.32 -6.23 13.67
N SER A 121 13.56 -5.35 14.67
CA SER A 121 14.73 -5.49 15.55
C SER A 121 14.72 -6.81 16.30
N ASP A 122 15.90 -7.30 16.60
CA ASP A 122 16.15 -8.53 17.39
C ASP A 122 15.46 -9.78 16.82
N ASN A 123 15.17 -9.80 15.52
CA ASN A 123 14.39 -10.87 14.87
C ASN A 123 13.06 -11.16 15.59
N ALA A 124 12.44 -10.12 16.19
CA ALA A 124 11.22 -10.27 16.98
C ALA A 124 10.04 -10.82 16.18
N PHE A 125 10.00 -10.57 14.87
CA PHE A 125 9.05 -11.15 13.91
C PHE A 125 9.79 -11.61 12.67
N LYS A 126 9.16 -12.44 11.85
CA LYS A 126 9.63 -12.74 10.49
C LYS A 126 9.62 -11.48 9.65
N ASP A 127 10.67 -11.29 8.87
CA ASP A 127 10.71 -10.22 7.86
C ASP A 127 9.59 -10.40 6.84
N VAL A 128 8.99 -9.30 6.43
CA VAL A 128 7.87 -9.31 5.48
C VAL A 128 8.30 -8.67 4.16
N GLN A 129 8.04 -9.39 3.08
CA GLN A 129 8.14 -8.86 1.72
C GLN A 129 6.74 -8.82 1.11
N ALA A 130 6.43 -7.72 0.44
CA ALA A 130 5.16 -7.58 -0.24
C ALA A 130 5.36 -6.92 -1.60
N VAL A 131 4.57 -7.35 -2.58
CA VAL A 131 4.52 -6.81 -3.93
C VAL A 131 3.10 -6.40 -4.24
N ASN A 132 2.94 -5.26 -4.88
CA ASN A 132 1.69 -4.83 -5.51
C ASN A 132 2.01 -4.37 -6.92
N THR A 133 1.28 -4.85 -7.89
CA THR A 133 1.34 -4.34 -9.26
C THR A 133 -0.04 -4.33 -9.88
N PHE A 134 -0.38 -3.28 -10.60
CA PHE A 134 -1.65 -3.23 -11.30
C PHE A 134 -1.59 -2.40 -12.58
N ILE A 135 -2.57 -2.64 -13.43
CA ILE A 135 -2.87 -1.86 -14.62
C ILE A 135 -4.32 -1.43 -14.60
N ASN A 136 -4.55 -0.20 -14.98
CA ASN A 136 -5.86 0.38 -15.26
C ASN A 136 -5.91 0.89 -16.69
N TYR A 137 -7.00 0.58 -17.39
CA TYR A 137 -7.28 1.13 -18.73
C TYR A 137 -8.63 1.84 -18.71
N ASP A 138 -8.63 3.10 -19.09
CA ASP A 138 -9.81 3.98 -19.11
C ASP A 138 -10.38 4.07 -20.53
N LEU A 139 -11.62 3.59 -20.69
CA LEU A 139 -12.42 3.72 -21.90
C LEU A 139 -13.42 4.87 -21.75
N PRO A 140 -13.28 5.97 -22.51
CA PRO A 140 -14.24 7.06 -22.49
C PRO A 140 -15.62 6.60 -22.99
N LEU A 141 -16.68 6.96 -22.29
CA LEU A 141 -18.07 6.71 -22.66
C LEU A 141 -18.80 8.03 -22.91
N ARG A 142 -19.82 8.01 -23.78
CA ARG A 142 -20.49 9.24 -24.24
C ARG A 142 -21.95 9.40 -23.78
N LYS A 143 -22.47 8.45 -22.98
CA LYS A 143 -23.89 8.45 -22.59
C LYS A 143 -24.06 8.76 -21.10
N VAL A 144 -24.56 7.78 -20.34
CA VAL A 144 -24.86 7.93 -18.90
C VAL A 144 -23.58 8.02 -18.08
N PHE A 145 -22.61 7.13 -18.36
CA PHE A 145 -21.30 7.14 -17.73
C PHE A 145 -20.29 7.90 -18.59
N ASN A 146 -19.38 8.58 -17.93
CA ASN A 146 -18.30 9.32 -18.60
C ASN A 146 -17.15 8.38 -19.00
N LYS A 147 -16.95 7.33 -18.18
CA LYS A 147 -15.80 6.46 -18.29
C LYS A 147 -16.14 5.06 -17.77
N MET A 148 -15.54 4.04 -18.39
CA MET A 148 -15.44 2.68 -17.88
C MET A 148 -13.96 2.33 -17.78
N SER A 149 -13.54 1.86 -16.61
CA SER A 149 -12.17 1.45 -16.34
C SER A 149 -12.08 -0.05 -16.18
N PHE A 150 -11.10 -0.66 -16.83
CA PHE A 150 -10.73 -2.07 -16.65
C PHE A 150 -9.49 -2.15 -15.77
N LEU A 151 -9.54 -3.03 -14.79
CA LEU A 151 -8.56 -3.11 -13.72
C LEU A 151 -8.06 -4.54 -13.57
N LEU A 152 -6.75 -4.69 -13.46
CA LEU A 152 -6.12 -5.96 -13.09
C LEU A 152 -5.00 -5.68 -12.10
N ARG A 153 -4.99 -6.39 -10.95
CA ARG A 153 -3.98 -6.27 -9.90
C ARG A 153 -3.49 -7.62 -9.45
N TYR A 154 -2.20 -7.71 -9.21
CA TYR A 154 -1.56 -8.80 -8.51
C TYR A 154 -0.91 -8.28 -7.23
N ASP A 155 -1.22 -8.93 -6.11
CA ASP A 155 -0.62 -8.71 -4.80
C ASP A 155 0.04 -9.99 -4.30
N MET A 156 1.17 -9.86 -3.59
CA MET A 156 1.83 -10.95 -2.89
C MET A 156 2.35 -10.46 -1.55
N MET A 157 2.31 -11.31 -0.54
CA MET A 157 2.94 -11.08 0.76
C MET A 157 3.49 -12.38 1.32
N THR A 158 4.67 -12.32 1.93
CA THR A 158 5.34 -13.44 2.60
C THR A 158 4.69 -13.77 3.94
N ASP A 159 5.21 -14.80 4.62
CA ASP A 159 4.76 -15.24 5.93
C ASP A 159 4.87 -14.14 6.99
N GLN A 160 3.96 -14.19 7.96
CA GLN A 160 4.00 -13.38 9.17
C GLN A 160 4.08 -14.30 10.41
N SER A 161 4.56 -13.78 11.53
CA SER A 161 4.74 -14.55 12.77
C SER A 161 4.17 -13.86 13.99
N VAL A 162 4.07 -14.58 15.07
CA VAL A 162 3.91 -14.03 16.42
C VAL A 162 5.25 -13.42 16.88
N ALA A 163 5.18 -12.40 17.72
CA ALA A 163 6.36 -11.77 18.29
C ALA A 163 7.12 -12.73 19.22
N LYS A 164 8.43 -12.87 19.00
CA LYS A 164 9.36 -13.58 19.91
C LYS A 164 8.89 -14.97 20.35
N THR A 165 7.96 -15.58 19.64
CA THR A 165 7.44 -16.91 19.93
C THR A 165 8.01 -17.91 18.93
N THR A 166 8.77 -18.88 19.43
CA THR A 166 9.37 -19.93 18.62
C THR A 166 8.63 -21.26 18.82
N ASP A 167 8.58 -22.03 17.77
CA ASP A 167 8.13 -23.41 17.79
C ASP A 167 9.19 -24.27 18.49
N GLU A 168 8.77 -25.14 19.44
CA GLU A 168 9.68 -25.92 20.29
C GLU A 168 10.49 -26.95 19.49
N GLU A 169 9.93 -27.48 18.38
CA GLU A 169 10.59 -28.51 17.58
C GLU A 169 11.57 -27.92 16.55
N THR A 170 11.19 -26.80 15.93
CA THR A 170 11.95 -26.23 14.81
C THR A 170 12.84 -25.07 15.23
N GLY A 171 12.60 -24.44 16.39
CA GLY A 171 13.24 -23.21 16.84
C GLY A 171 12.90 -21.97 15.98
N ALA A 172 12.02 -22.11 15.00
CA ALA A 172 11.59 -21.03 14.11
C ALA A 172 10.44 -20.24 14.72
N LEU A 173 10.30 -18.96 14.36
CA LEU A 173 9.18 -18.13 14.81
C LEU A 173 7.84 -18.72 14.33
N VAL A 174 6.88 -18.83 15.25
CA VAL A 174 5.55 -19.38 14.97
C VAL A 174 4.84 -18.52 13.92
N THR A 175 4.47 -19.14 12.81
CA THR A 175 3.79 -18.47 11.69
C THR A 175 2.32 -18.26 12.01
N THR A 176 1.84 -17.02 11.86
CA THR A 176 0.41 -16.66 11.99
C THR A 176 -0.30 -16.66 10.66
N ASP A 177 0.34 -16.08 9.64
CA ASP A 177 -0.20 -15.97 8.29
C ASP A 177 0.85 -16.49 7.30
N TYR A 178 0.49 -17.49 6.50
CA TYR A 178 1.38 -17.99 5.46
C TYR A 178 1.42 -17.07 4.25
N LYS A 179 2.45 -17.26 3.42
CA LYS A 179 2.59 -16.59 2.13
C LYS A 179 1.28 -16.71 1.34
N ARG A 180 0.82 -15.56 0.87
CA ARG A 180 -0.41 -15.45 0.08
C ARG A 180 -0.25 -14.53 -1.11
N GLN A 181 -1.04 -14.79 -2.12
CA GLN A 181 -1.13 -14.03 -3.34
C GLN A 181 -2.59 -13.72 -3.62
N ARG A 182 -2.85 -12.61 -4.28
CA ARG A 182 -4.18 -12.24 -4.72
C ARG A 182 -4.14 -11.71 -6.15
N LEU A 183 -5.02 -12.21 -6.98
CA LEU A 183 -5.31 -11.65 -8.28
C LEU A 183 -6.68 -10.98 -8.23
N THR A 184 -6.74 -9.70 -8.59
CA THR A 184 -7.99 -8.92 -8.62
C THR A 184 -8.25 -8.45 -10.03
N GLY A 185 -9.39 -8.85 -10.60
CA GLY A 185 -9.94 -8.28 -11.82
C GLY A 185 -11.11 -7.36 -11.50
N GLY A 186 -11.27 -6.25 -12.22
CA GLY A 186 -12.35 -5.33 -11.92
C GLY A 186 -12.78 -4.44 -13.07
N ILE A 187 -13.99 -3.90 -12.92
CA ILE A 187 -14.56 -2.89 -13.79
C ILE A 187 -15.11 -1.76 -12.92
N THR A 188 -14.83 -0.52 -13.30
CA THR A 188 -15.40 0.67 -12.66
C THR A 188 -16.15 1.50 -13.67
N PHE A 189 -17.40 1.85 -13.37
CA PHE A 189 -18.18 2.82 -14.12
C PHE A 189 -18.18 4.14 -13.38
N SER A 190 -17.69 5.20 -14.03
CA SER A 190 -17.62 6.54 -13.45
C SER A 190 -18.65 7.46 -14.08
N LEU A 191 -19.44 8.09 -13.21
CA LEU A 191 -20.37 9.16 -13.55
C LEU A 191 -19.83 10.45 -12.92
N SER A 192 -19.70 11.51 -13.72
CA SER A 192 -19.28 12.83 -13.25
C SER A 192 -20.20 13.89 -13.85
N LYS A 193 -21.26 14.20 -13.10
CA LYS A 193 -22.19 15.32 -13.41
C LYS A 193 -22.11 16.32 -12.25
N ALA A 194 -23.14 16.33 -11.40
CA ALA A 194 -23.14 17.17 -10.19
C ALA A 194 -22.23 16.58 -9.10
N PHE A 195 -22.14 15.25 -9.04
CA PHE A 195 -21.30 14.51 -8.10
C PHE A 195 -20.44 13.50 -8.87
N ARG A 196 -19.24 13.20 -8.38
CA ARG A 196 -18.51 12.04 -8.89
C ARG A 196 -19.05 10.79 -8.21
N THR A 197 -19.56 9.87 -9.02
CA THR A 197 -20.04 8.57 -8.56
C THR A 197 -19.28 7.47 -9.29
N ASP A 198 -18.66 6.57 -8.56
CA ASP A 198 -17.98 5.41 -9.09
C ASP A 198 -18.70 4.14 -8.61
N LEU A 199 -19.16 3.31 -9.55
CA LEU A 199 -19.65 1.96 -9.28
C LEU A 199 -18.55 0.97 -9.65
N ARG A 200 -18.01 0.26 -8.66
CA ARG A 200 -16.90 -0.68 -8.79
C ARG A 200 -17.37 -2.10 -8.59
N LEU A 201 -17.02 -2.98 -9.51
CA LEU A 201 -17.19 -4.41 -9.40
C LEU A 201 -15.82 -5.07 -9.48
N ASN A 202 -15.39 -5.74 -8.41
CA ASN A 202 -14.12 -6.45 -8.33
C ASN A 202 -14.36 -7.92 -8.02
N TYR A 203 -13.59 -8.80 -8.66
CA TYR A 203 -13.43 -10.19 -8.27
C TYR A 203 -12.02 -10.40 -7.74
N GLU A 204 -11.88 -10.97 -6.55
CA GLU A 204 -10.62 -11.27 -5.89
C GLU A 204 -10.45 -12.78 -5.77
N LYS A 205 -9.36 -13.30 -6.35
CA LYS A 205 -8.92 -14.69 -6.25
C LYS A 205 -7.70 -14.77 -5.35
N TYR A 206 -7.76 -15.59 -4.32
CA TYR A 206 -6.66 -15.77 -3.36
C TYR A 206 -5.98 -17.12 -3.57
N PHE A 207 -4.66 -17.14 -3.36
CA PHE A 207 -3.82 -18.32 -3.38
C PHE A 207 -2.95 -18.32 -2.13
N TYR A 208 -2.98 -19.41 -1.38
CA TYR A 208 -2.26 -19.57 -0.12
C TYR A 208 -1.23 -20.68 -0.21
N ALA A 209 -0.07 -20.49 0.43
CA ALA A 209 0.89 -21.59 0.64
C ALA A 209 0.33 -22.66 1.60
N ASN A 210 -0.48 -22.23 2.59
CA ASN A 210 -1.22 -23.12 3.47
C ASN A 210 -2.61 -22.53 3.74
N SER A 211 -3.65 -23.15 3.20
CA SER A 211 -5.03 -22.67 3.31
C SER A 211 -5.66 -22.90 4.70
N SER A 212 -5.06 -23.73 5.56
CA SER A 212 -5.61 -24.06 6.87
C SER A 212 -5.69 -22.85 7.83
N ILE A 213 -4.89 -21.82 7.58
CA ILE A 213 -4.90 -20.57 8.36
C ILE A 213 -5.31 -19.34 7.54
N ALA A 214 -5.97 -19.56 6.41
CA ALA A 214 -6.51 -18.46 5.61
C ALA A 214 -7.59 -17.71 6.40
N LYS A 215 -7.47 -16.36 6.42
CA LYS A 215 -8.47 -15.51 7.06
C LYS A 215 -9.76 -15.49 6.23
N GLU A 216 -10.92 -15.53 6.89
CA GLU A 216 -12.22 -15.44 6.23
C GLU A 216 -12.35 -14.20 5.34
N SER A 217 -11.81 -13.06 5.79
CA SER A 217 -11.79 -11.81 5.02
C SER A 217 -10.89 -11.84 3.78
N GLU A 218 -9.99 -12.80 3.67
CA GLU A 218 -9.01 -12.96 2.58
C GLU A 218 -9.28 -14.24 1.77
N GLN A 219 -10.55 -14.54 1.52
CA GLN A 219 -11.01 -15.62 0.63
C GLN A 219 -11.52 -15.05 -0.70
N ASP A 220 -11.72 -15.95 -1.66
CA ASP A 220 -12.29 -15.61 -2.97
C ASP A 220 -13.62 -14.88 -2.80
N LYS A 221 -13.76 -13.73 -3.45
CA LYS A 221 -14.97 -12.93 -3.29
C LYS A 221 -15.23 -11.98 -4.45
N ILE A 222 -16.49 -11.62 -4.57
CA ILE A 222 -16.94 -10.50 -5.41
C ILE A 222 -17.22 -9.30 -4.49
N VAL A 223 -16.72 -8.14 -4.86
CA VAL A 223 -16.95 -6.89 -4.13
C VAL A 223 -17.65 -5.91 -5.06
N LEU A 224 -18.81 -5.43 -4.63
CA LEU A 224 -19.54 -4.32 -5.27
C LEU A 224 -19.45 -3.12 -4.35
N GLU A 225 -18.94 -2.01 -4.86
CA GLU A 225 -18.79 -0.76 -4.12
C GLU A 225 -19.42 0.39 -4.88
N LEU A 226 -20.21 1.20 -4.18
CA LEU A 226 -20.71 2.48 -4.66
C LEU A 226 -20.00 3.61 -3.88
N MET A 227 -19.25 4.43 -4.57
CA MET A 227 -18.59 5.59 -3.99
C MET A 227 -19.19 6.87 -4.56
N VAL A 228 -19.65 7.76 -3.68
CA VAL A 228 -20.17 9.08 -4.05
C VAL A 228 -19.30 10.15 -3.40
N ARG A 229 -18.90 11.13 -4.19
CA ARG A 229 -18.11 12.28 -3.73
C ARG A 229 -18.87 13.57 -4.04
N PHE A 230 -19.14 14.34 -3.00
CA PHE A 230 -19.78 15.65 -3.01
C PHE A 230 -18.74 16.77 -3.18
#